data_2945b7892b58bcdd908d7111c4270d25
#
_entry.id   2945b7892b58bcdd908d7111c4270d25
#
_cell.length_a   1.000
_cell.length_b   1.000
_cell.length_c   1.000
_cell.angle_alpha   90.00
_cell.angle_beta   90.00
_cell.angle_gamma   90.00
#
_symmetry.space_group_name_H-M   'P 1'
#
loop_
_entity.id
_entity.type
_entity.pdbx_description
1 polymer ?
#
loop_
_entity_poly.entity_id
_entity_poly.type
_entity_poly.pdbx_seq_one_letter_code
_entity_poly.pdbx_strand_id
1 'polypeptide(L)'
;MELQIISGDLEGAVKVSKQIPEFESTYALNEYESRLDESALILTAENCEEPVGFKVGYDRFKDGSFYSWMGGVLPDYRQSGVASALADVQEEWAKEKGFTSIKLKTRNKHEAMIAFAIDRGFDITEPEPNKDIREMRIWMEKKL
;
A
#
# COMPACT_ATOMS: atom_id res chain seq x y z
N MET A 1 -10.27 18.55 7.61
CA MET A 1 -9.84 17.20 8.03
C MET A 1 -8.52 17.31 8.77
N GLU A 2 -8.45 16.74 9.94
CA GLU A 2 -7.21 16.67 10.71
C GLU A 2 -6.52 15.34 10.45
N LEU A 3 -5.67 15.28 9.44
CA LEU A 3 -4.99 14.09 9.02
C LEU A 3 -3.68 13.90 9.78
N GLN A 4 -3.51 12.72 10.39
CA GLN A 4 -2.26 12.29 10.98
C GLN A 4 -1.86 10.93 10.42
N ILE A 5 -0.58 10.76 10.13
CA ILE A 5 -0.03 9.46 9.72
C ILE A 5 0.75 8.92 10.91
N ILE A 6 0.34 7.77 11.41
CA ILE A 6 1.02 7.11 12.53
C ILE A 6 1.62 5.78 12.08
N SER A 7 2.64 5.32 12.76
CA SER A 7 3.28 4.03 12.47
C SER A 7 3.11 3.05 13.61
N GLY A 8 3.06 1.76 13.29
CA GLY A 8 3.03 0.69 14.27
C GLY A 8 1.63 0.24 14.72
N ASP A 9 0.56 0.84 14.19
CA ASP A 9 -0.81 0.46 14.54
C ASP A 9 -1.37 -0.56 13.54
N LEU A 10 -0.98 -1.82 13.71
CA LEU A 10 -1.43 -2.89 12.81
C LEU A 10 -2.95 -3.14 12.95
N GLU A 11 -3.49 -3.07 14.15
CA GLU A 11 -4.92 -3.25 14.37
C GLU A 11 -5.75 -2.21 13.62
N GLY A 12 -5.33 -0.94 13.65
CA GLY A 12 -5.97 0.13 12.91
C GLY A 12 -5.89 -0.09 11.40
N ALA A 13 -4.73 -0.53 10.90
CA ALA A 13 -4.55 -0.85 9.48
C ALA A 13 -5.48 -1.98 9.04
N VAL A 14 -5.56 -3.06 9.82
CA VAL A 14 -6.45 -4.20 9.52
C VAL A 14 -7.92 -3.76 9.56
N LYS A 15 -8.30 -2.93 10.50
CA LYS A 15 -9.66 -2.38 10.58
C LYS A 15 -10.04 -1.65 9.31
N VAL A 16 -9.16 -0.79 8.79
CA VAL A 16 -9.39 -0.10 7.53
C VAL A 16 -9.49 -1.09 6.37
N SER A 17 -8.59 -2.07 6.30
CA SER A 17 -8.56 -3.04 5.20
C SER A 17 -9.87 -3.79 5.04
N LYS A 18 -10.55 -4.09 6.15
CA LYS A 18 -11.84 -4.80 6.13
C LYS A 18 -13.00 -3.94 5.63
N GLN A 19 -12.79 -2.64 5.51
CA GLN A 19 -13.81 -1.69 5.05
C GLN A 19 -13.57 -1.20 3.63
N ILE A 20 -12.53 -1.71 2.94
CA ILE A 20 -12.24 -1.35 1.55
C ILE A 20 -13.09 -2.23 0.64
N PRO A 21 -14.05 -1.65 -0.12
CA PRO A 21 -14.98 -2.47 -0.91
C PRO A 21 -14.31 -3.23 -2.06
N GLU A 22 -13.19 -2.75 -2.59
CA GLU A 22 -12.46 -3.40 -3.67
C GLU A 22 -11.71 -4.67 -3.24
N PHE A 23 -11.53 -4.88 -1.93
CA PHE A 23 -10.87 -6.10 -1.43
C PHE A 23 -11.89 -7.22 -1.34
N GLU A 24 -11.81 -8.16 -2.29
CA GLU A 24 -12.74 -9.29 -2.38
C GLU A 24 -12.58 -10.27 -1.23
N SER A 25 -11.34 -10.50 -0.79
CA SER A 25 -11.07 -11.25 0.43
C SER A 25 -10.03 -10.50 1.24
N THR A 26 -10.33 -10.32 2.52
CA THR A 26 -9.46 -9.58 3.42
C THR A 26 -8.66 -10.53 4.29
N TYR A 27 -7.43 -10.11 4.64
CA TYR A 27 -6.61 -10.88 5.56
C TYR A 27 -7.00 -10.56 7.00
N ALA A 28 -6.95 -11.57 7.85
CA ALA A 28 -7.10 -11.39 9.29
C ALA A 28 -5.78 -10.87 9.90
N LEU A 29 -5.86 -10.38 11.12
CA LEU A 29 -4.69 -9.84 11.83
C LEU A 29 -3.52 -10.85 11.87
N ASN A 30 -3.80 -12.12 12.13
CA ASN A 30 -2.77 -13.15 12.22
C ASN A 30 -2.03 -13.38 10.90
N GLU A 31 -2.68 -13.18 9.75
CA GLU A 31 -2.03 -13.29 8.45
C GLU A 31 -1.02 -12.15 8.26
N TYR A 32 -1.39 -10.93 8.66
CA TYR A 32 -0.45 -9.81 8.65
C TYR A 32 0.73 -10.06 9.56
N GLU A 33 0.46 -10.52 10.78
CA GLU A 33 1.50 -10.81 11.76
C GLU A 33 2.48 -11.88 11.29
N SER A 34 1.99 -12.90 10.57
CA SER A 34 2.83 -13.99 10.07
C SER A 34 3.74 -13.55 8.92
N ARG A 35 3.32 -12.56 8.11
CA ARG A 35 4.11 -12.09 6.97
C ARG A 35 5.07 -10.97 7.31
N LEU A 36 4.73 -10.14 8.29
CA LEU A 36 5.52 -8.96 8.64
C LEU A 36 6.62 -9.32 9.63
N ASP A 37 7.80 -8.79 9.38
CA ASP A 37 8.97 -8.98 10.23
C ASP A 37 9.49 -7.61 10.70
N GLU A 38 10.70 -7.55 11.23
CA GLU A 38 11.30 -6.31 11.71
C GLU A 38 11.60 -5.29 10.60
N SER A 39 11.56 -5.72 9.33
CA SER A 39 11.72 -4.80 8.19
C SER A 39 10.43 -4.07 7.83
N ALA A 40 9.30 -4.41 8.46
CA ALA A 40 8.00 -3.89 8.09
C ALA A 40 7.83 -2.42 8.42
N LEU A 41 7.05 -1.75 7.57
CA LEU A 41 6.51 -0.43 7.87
C LEU A 41 4.98 -0.54 7.86
N ILE A 42 4.36 -0.13 8.93
CA ILE A 42 2.91 -0.14 9.09
C ILE A 42 2.47 1.30 9.29
N LEU A 43 1.73 1.85 8.33
CA LEU A 43 1.22 3.20 8.39
C LEU A 43 -0.30 3.19 8.47
N THR A 44 -0.84 4.04 9.33
CA THR A 44 -2.27 4.26 9.45
C THR A 44 -2.51 5.77 9.35
N ALA A 45 -3.42 6.15 8.48
CA ALA A 45 -3.87 7.54 8.38
C ALA A 45 -5.11 7.68 9.25
N GLU A 46 -5.10 8.69 10.12
CA GLU A 46 -6.23 8.96 11.02
C GLU A 46 -6.80 10.34 10.77
N ASN A 47 -8.10 10.44 10.82
CA ASN A 47 -8.82 11.70 10.88
C ASN A 47 -9.52 11.79 12.24
N CYS A 48 -9.08 12.72 13.10
CA CYS A 48 -9.60 12.84 14.47
C CYS A 48 -9.58 11.50 15.20
N GLU A 49 -8.44 10.81 15.15
CA GLU A 49 -8.20 9.53 15.81
C GLU A 49 -8.95 8.32 15.19
N GLU A 50 -9.74 8.54 14.12
CA GLU A 50 -10.41 7.46 13.39
C GLU A 50 -9.54 6.99 12.23
N PRO A 51 -9.20 5.69 12.15
CA PRO A 51 -8.44 5.16 11.01
C PRO A 51 -9.25 5.27 9.72
N VAL A 52 -8.67 5.91 8.70
CA VAL A 52 -9.35 6.14 7.42
C VAL A 52 -8.54 5.66 6.22
N GLY A 53 -7.28 5.30 6.44
CA GLY A 53 -6.41 4.77 5.39
C GLY A 53 -5.24 4.01 6.00
N PHE A 54 -4.58 3.20 5.18
CA PHE A 54 -3.44 2.43 5.67
C PHE A 54 -2.48 2.11 4.53
N LYS A 55 -1.25 1.77 4.90
CA LYS A 55 -0.24 1.28 3.96
C LYS A 55 0.74 0.41 4.72
N VAL A 56 0.94 -0.81 4.24
CA VAL A 56 1.78 -1.81 4.91
C VAL A 56 2.74 -2.42 3.89
N GLY A 57 4.00 -2.54 4.27
CA GLY A 57 5.00 -3.15 3.42
C GLY A 57 6.15 -3.75 4.21
N TYR A 58 7.02 -4.48 3.53
CA TYR A 58 8.16 -5.14 4.14
C TYR A 58 9.22 -5.49 3.09
N ASP A 59 10.39 -5.91 3.55
CA ASP A 59 11.50 -6.29 2.68
C ASP A 59 11.31 -7.74 2.20
N ARG A 60 10.42 -7.92 1.21
CA ARG A 60 10.03 -9.23 0.72
C ARG A 60 11.13 -9.92 -0.09
N PHE A 61 11.80 -9.16 -0.96
CA PHE A 61 12.67 -9.73 -1.99
C PHE A 61 14.14 -9.77 -1.60
N LYS A 62 14.54 -9.01 -0.57
CA LYS A 62 15.94 -8.92 -0.12
C LYS A 62 16.89 -8.52 -1.26
N ASP A 63 16.44 -7.62 -2.13
CA ASP A 63 17.16 -7.18 -3.33
C ASP A 63 17.37 -5.66 -3.38
N GLY A 64 17.11 -4.98 -2.28
CA GLY A 64 17.19 -3.52 -2.20
C GLY A 64 15.87 -2.81 -2.48
N SER A 65 14.83 -3.54 -2.89
CA SER A 65 13.51 -2.97 -3.07
C SER A 65 12.64 -3.18 -1.82
N PHE A 66 11.78 -2.20 -1.53
CA PHE A 66 10.77 -2.32 -0.48
C PHE A 66 9.45 -2.69 -1.12
N TYR A 67 8.81 -3.75 -0.62
CA TYR A 67 7.53 -4.20 -1.16
C TYR A 67 6.37 -3.53 -0.44
N SER A 68 5.65 -2.68 -1.15
CA SER A 68 4.40 -2.08 -0.67
C SER A 68 3.28 -3.09 -0.88
N TRP A 69 3.00 -3.87 0.17
CA TRP A 69 2.14 -5.05 0.06
C TRP A 69 0.66 -4.70 0.02
N MET A 70 0.17 -3.95 0.99
CA MET A 70 -1.25 -3.60 1.11
C MET A 70 -1.41 -2.12 1.37
N GLY A 71 -2.50 -1.56 0.90
CA GLY A 71 -2.84 -0.18 1.16
C GLY A 71 -4.23 0.15 0.65
N GLY A 72 -4.83 1.18 1.21
CA GLY A 72 -6.12 1.65 0.78
C GLY A 72 -6.63 2.79 1.64
N VAL A 73 -7.64 3.47 1.12
CA VAL A 73 -8.31 4.59 1.78
C VAL A 73 -9.81 4.33 1.74
N LEU A 74 -10.49 4.60 2.84
CA LEU A 74 -11.95 4.46 2.89
C LEU A 74 -12.60 5.37 1.84
N PRO A 75 -13.68 4.89 1.17
CA PRO A 75 -14.29 5.64 0.07
C PRO A 75 -14.61 7.11 0.37
N ASP A 76 -15.11 7.39 1.55
CA ASP A 76 -15.50 8.76 1.94
C ASP A 76 -14.30 9.71 2.09
N TYR A 77 -13.09 9.17 2.15
CA TYR A 77 -11.86 9.96 2.34
C TYR A 77 -10.97 9.96 1.12
N ARG A 78 -11.45 9.42 -0.01
CA ARG A 78 -10.71 9.42 -1.27
C ARG A 78 -10.70 10.82 -1.89
N GLN A 79 -9.70 11.09 -2.74
CA GLN A 79 -9.50 12.37 -3.41
C GLN A 79 -9.32 13.55 -2.45
N SER A 80 -8.88 13.25 -1.22
CA SER A 80 -8.60 14.27 -0.19
C SER A 80 -7.13 14.28 0.25
N GLY A 81 -6.26 13.60 -0.51
CA GLY A 81 -4.82 13.60 -0.25
C GLY A 81 -4.33 12.53 0.72
N VAL A 82 -5.21 11.65 1.21
CA VAL A 82 -4.80 10.61 2.18
C VAL A 82 -3.83 9.61 1.56
N ALA A 83 -4.14 9.11 0.35
CA ALA A 83 -3.26 8.16 -0.33
C ALA A 83 -1.89 8.77 -0.62
N SER A 84 -1.84 10.02 -1.06
CA SER A 84 -0.59 10.73 -1.33
C SER A 84 0.22 10.93 -0.05
N ALA A 85 -0.42 11.28 1.04
CA ALA A 85 0.26 11.45 2.33
C ALA A 85 0.90 10.14 2.81
N LEU A 86 0.15 9.03 2.71
CA LEU A 86 0.68 7.71 3.07
C LEU A 86 1.87 7.33 2.18
N ALA A 87 1.76 7.56 0.88
CA ALA A 87 2.82 7.25 -0.07
C ALA A 87 4.07 8.11 0.18
N ASP A 88 3.90 9.39 0.48
CA ASP A 88 5.02 10.28 0.80
C ASP A 88 5.81 9.78 2.02
N VAL A 89 5.11 9.40 3.08
CA VAL A 89 5.75 8.88 4.29
C VAL A 89 6.48 7.57 4.01
N GLN A 90 5.86 6.66 3.26
CA GLN A 90 6.49 5.39 2.91
C GLN A 90 7.76 5.59 2.08
N GLU A 91 7.70 6.45 1.06
CA GLU A 91 8.87 6.71 0.19
C GLU A 91 10.01 7.34 0.96
N GLU A 92 9.73 8.31 1.80
CA GLU A 92 10.74 8.97 2.63
C GLU A 92 11.38 7.98 3.60
N TRP A 93 10.57 7.18 4.28
CA TRP A 93 11.05 6.16 5.20
C TRP A 93 11.92 5.12 4.48
N ALA A 94 11.50 4.67 3.31
CA ALA A 94 12.24 3.67 2.53
C ALA A 94 13.61 4.21 2.11
N LYS A 95 13.68 5.47 1.67
CA LYS A 95 14.96 6.13 1.36
C LYS A 95 15.88 6.15 2.56
N GLU A 96 15.37 6.57 3.72
CA GLU A 96 16.16 6.66 4.96
C GLU A 96 16.71 5.30 5.38
N LYS A 97 15.97 4.22 5.12
CA LYS A 97 16.40 2.86 5.44
C LYS A 97 17.36 2.27 4.41
N GLY A 98 17.62 2.97 3.31
CA GLY A 98 18.57 2.53 2.29
C GLY A 98 17.97 1.71 1.15
N PHE A 99 16.65 1.61 1.06
CA PHE A 99 16.02 0.97 -0.08
C PHE A 99 16.21 1.81 -1.34
N THR A 100 16.40 1.18 -2.49
CA THR A 100 16.65 1.86 -3.76
C THR A 100 15.41 1.98 -4.62
N SER A 101 14.37 1.22 -4.33
CA SER A 101 13.10 1.27 -5.05
C SER A 101 11.96 0.76 -4.18
N ILE A 102 10.74 1.03 -4.64
CA ILE A 102 9.52 0.46 -4.07
C ILE A 102 8.83 -0.34 -5.17
N LYS A 103 8.44 -1.57 -4.85
CA LYS A 103 7.65 -2.43 -5.73
C LYS A 103 6.25 -2.59 -5.17
N LEU A 104 5.27 -2.69 -6.07
CA LEU A 104 3.91 -3.02 -5.70
C LEU A 104 3.30 -3.92 -6.76
N LYS A 105 2.21 -4.60 -6.41
CA LYS A 105 1.45 -5.44 -7.31
C LYS A 105 -0.02 -5.10 -7.17
N THR A 106 -0.69 -4.91 -8.29
CA THR A 106 -2.13 -4.63 -8.33
C THR A 106 -2.79 -5.46 -9.43
N ARG A 107 -4.09 -5.34 -9.60
CA ARG A 107 -4.79 -6.04 -10.67
C ARG A 107 -5.15 -5.05 -11.78
N ASN A 108 -5.20 -5.54 -13.01
CA ASN A 108 -5.53 -4.70 -14.17
C ASN A 108 -6.87 -3.97 -14.00
N LYS A 109 -7.85 -4.57 -13.32
CA LYS A 109 -9.16 -3.95 -13.08
C LYS A 109 -9.11 -2.73 -12.14
N HIS A 110 -8.04 -2.58 -11.35
CA HIS A 110 -7.90 -1.45 -10.42
C HIS A 110 -7.27 -0.24 -11.12
N GLU A 111 -7.97 0.31 -12.09
CA GLU A 111 -7.47 1.39 -12.95
C GLU A 111 -7.07 2.64 -12.18
N ALA A 112 -7.84 3.02 -11.16
CA ALA A 112 -7.54 4.19 -10.35
C ALA A 112 -6.22 4.03 -9.59
N MET A 113 -5.94 2.82 -9.08
CA MET A 113 -4.69 2.53 -8.38
C MET A 113 -3.50 2.58 -9.34
N ILE A 114 -3.65 2.04 -10.54
CA ILE A 114 -2.60 2.07 -11.57
C ILE A 114 -2.31 3.52 -11.96
N ALA A 115 -3.34 4.32 -12.22
CA ALA A 115 -3.18 5.73 -12.56
C ALA A 115 -2.49 6.51 -11.44
N PHE A 116 -2.87 6.27 -10.20
CA PHE A 116 -2.25 6.90 -9.04
C PHE A 116 -0.76 6.57 -8.96
N ALA A 117 -0.41 5.31 -9.16
CA ALA A 117 0.99 4.87 -9.10
C ALA A 117 1.80 5.49 -10.25
N ILE A 118 1.26 5.52 -11.47
CA ILE A 118 1.93 6.14 -12.62
C ILE A 118 2.18 7.62 -12.34
N ASP A 119 1.19 8.34 -11.82
CA ASP A 119 1.32 9.75 -11.49
C ASP A 119 2.42 10.00 -10.46
N ARG A 120 2.66 9.05 -9.57
CA ARG A 120 3.72 9.16 -8.56
C ARG A 120 5.09 8.71 -9.08
N GLY A 121 5.20 8.29 -10.33
CA GLY A 121 6.47 7.91 -10.94
C GLY A 121 6.76 6.41 -10.96
N PHE A 122 5.76 5.57 -10.70
CA PHE A 122 5.90 4.12 -10.86
C PHE A 122 5.80 3.76 -12.34
N ASP A 123 6.62 2.80 -12.76
CA ASP A 123 6.55 2.20 -14.08
C ASP A 123 5.99 0.79 -13.98
N ILE A 124 5.24 0.37 -14.99
CA ILE A 124 4.81 -1.02 -15.11
C ILE A 124 6.03 -1.84 -15.52
N THR A 125 6.40 -2.84 -14.71
CA THR A 125 7.58 -3.64 -14.96
C THR A 125 7.24 -5.02 -15.51
N GLU A 126 6.16 -5.63 -15.04
CA GLU A 126 5.85 -7.00 -15.45
C GLU A 126 4.36 -7.30 -15.27
N PRO A 127 3.65 -7.76 -16.31
CA PRO A 127 2.31 -8.33 -16.15
C PRO A 127 2.40 -9.81 -15.81
N GLU A 128 1.51 -10.30 -14.95
CA GLU A 128 1.32 -11.73 -14.73
C GLU A 128 0.04 -12.17 -15.44
N PRO A 129 0.14 -13.01 -16.47
CA PRO A 129 -1.03 -13.46 -17.23
C PRO A 129 -2.09 -14.14 -16.35
N ASN A 130 -3.35 -13.92 -16.71
CA ASN A 130 -4.49 -14.57 -16.08
C ASN A 130 -5.52 -14.86 -17.18
N LYS A 131 -6.33 -15.91 -17.01
CA LYS A 131 -7.39 -16.23 -17.98
C LYS A 131 -8.38 -15.09 -18.14
N ASP A 132 -8.66 -14.37 -17.04
CA ASP A 132 -9.44 -13.15 -17.07
C ASP A 132 -8.48 -11.97 -17.10
N ILE A 133 -8.48 -11.22 -18.20
CA ILE A 133 -7.58 -10.09 -18.40
C ILE A 133 -7.77 -9.02 -17.31
N ARG A 134 -8.97 -8.87 -16.76
CA ARG A 134 -9.25 -7.88 -15.71
C ARG A 134 -8.60 -8.29 -14.38
N GLU A 135 -8.39 -9.57 -14.15
CA GLU A 135 -7.74 -10.11 -12.96
C GLU A 135 -6.22 -10.26 -13.12
N MET A 136 -5.69 -9.96 -14.30
CA MET A 136 -4.25 -10.01 -14.55
C MET A 136 -3.54 -9.09 -13.55
N ARG A 137 -2.49 -9.60 -12.92
CA ARG A 137 -1.69 -8.81 -11.96
C ARG A 137 -0.66 -7.99 -12.70
N ILE A 138 -0.45 -6.77 -12.20
CA ILE A 138 0.48 -5.81 -12.78
C ILE A 138 1.51 -5.45 -11.70
N TRP A 139 2.77 -5.76 -11.95
CA TRP A 139 3.87 -5.33 -11.10
C TRP A 139 4.33 -3.94 -11.51
N MET A 140 4.61 -3.11 -10.52
CA MET A 140 5.07 -1.75 -10.76
C MET A 140 6.24 -1.44 -9.82
N GLU A 141 7.13 -0.58 -10.27
CA GLU A 141 8.31 -0.20 -9.49
C GLU A 141 8.62 1.29 -9.65
N LYS A 142 8.98 1.93 -8.55
CA LYS A 142 9.46 3.31 -8.54
C LYS A 142 10.86 3.34 -7.94
N LYS A 143 11.81 3.93 -8.65
CA LYS A 143 13.15 4.16 -8.12
C LYS A 143 13.15 5.37 -7.18
N LEU A 144 13.80 5.21 -6.06
CA LEU A 144 13.88 6.24 -5.02
C LEU A 144 15.10 7.15 -5.20
#